data_cbc0f83eba149eb6fe608f3172962241
#
_entry.id   cbc0f83eba149eb6fe608f3172962241
#
_cell.length_a   1.000
_cell.length_b   1.000
_cell.length_c   1.000
_cell.angle_alpha   90.00
_cell.angle_beta   90.00
_cell.angle_gamma   90.00
#
_symmetry.space_group_name_H-M   'P 1'
#
loop_
_entity.id
_entity.type
_entity.pdbx_description
1 polymer ?
#
loop_
_entity_poly.entity_id
_entity_poly.type
_entity_poly.pdbx_seq_one_letter_code
_entity_poly.pdbx_strand_id
1 'polypeptide(L)'
;MIPAMSAAFVNTRVPETARELAEAFVAGGGGEVAAVILYGSQLHRSSPNLYSAWDLVTVVDSFPPFHRALRASGNHSRSPMLLNLMGTILPPYVTAFDPSGEGQPLAKCVVLRRDQFRRAMGRHARDHFLKGRLVQHVEIVWARTPGVAEEIDEILAAARRETLDWVGPFMDERPFDAARYTREMLRVSFGAELRPESGDRVTEVWGSQAEWLEKSFAEVLEGAEKDGVLSEVPAAGAEGGASGGDGGEAARYVLAHPPGAWARLRYRGYFFRSKYRSVVRWFKHVVTFNDWLTY
;
A
#
# COMPACT_ATOMS: atom_id res chain seq x y z
N MET A 1 -10.94 1.82 -37.80
CA MET A 1 -11.76 1.01 -36.89
C MET A 1 -11.07 1.08 -35.55
N ILE A 2 -11.58 1.91 -34.62
CA ILE A 2 -11.07 2.02 -33.26
C ILE A 2 -11.52 0.72 -32.56
N PRO A 3 -10.61 -0.10 -31.99
CA PRO A 3 -11.05 -1.28 -31.24
C PRO A 3 -11.96 -0.81 -30.11
N ALA A 4 -13.07 -1.52 -29.92
CA ALA A 4 -13.98 -1.28 -28.81
C ALA A 4 -13.14 -1.28 -27.53
N MET A 5 -12.99 -0.11 -26.90
CA MET A 5 -12.31 0.01 -25.59
C MET A 5 -13.10 -0.88 -24.63
N SER A 6 -12.46 -1.91 -24.10
CA SER A 6 -13.00 -2.67 -22.98
C SER A 6 -13.46 -1.67 -21.92
N ALA A 7 -14.67 -1.86 -21.38
CA ALA A 7 -15.18 -0.96 -20.35
C ALA A 7 -14.19 -0.89 -19.18
N ALA A 8 -13.93 0.31 -18.69
CA ALA A 8 -13.06 0.51 -17.53
C ALA A 8 -13.66 -0.22 -16.30
N PHE A 9 -12.79 -0.75 -15.46
CA PHE A 9 -13.20 -1.25 -14.15
C PHE A 9 -13.39 -0.06 -13.20
N VAL A 10 -14.55 0.03 -12.58
CA VAL A 10 -14.87 1.04 -11.55
C VAL A 10 -15.43 0.31 -10.34
N ASN A 11 -14.80 0.50 -9.18
CA ASN A 11 -15.25 -0.12 -7.93
C ASN A 11 -16.35 0.74 -7.29
N THR A 12 -17.57 0.23 -7.30
CA THR A 12 -18.73 0.91 -6.71
C THR A 12 -18.87 0.72 -5.19
N ARG A 13 -18.00 -0.09 -4.57
CA ARG A 13 -18.02 -0.35 -3.12
C ARG A 13 -17.20 0.67 -2.32
N VAL A 14 -16.33 1.45 -3.00
CA VAL A 14 -15.56 2.51 -2.36
C VAL A 14 -16.40 3.76 -2.16
N PRO A 15 -16.03 4.66 -1.22
CA PRO A 15 -16.70 5.95 -1.03
C PRO A 15 -16.80 6.75 -2.34
N GLU A 16 -17.96 7.36 -2.58
CA GLU A 16 -18.25 8.10 -3.81
C GLU A 16 -17.22 9.18 -4.10
N THR A 17 -16.86 9.98 -3.09
CA THR A 17 -15.83 11.02 -3.21
C THR A 17 -14.48 10.47 -3.71
N ALA A 18 -14.06 9.28 -3.23
CA ALA A 18 -12.81 8.66 -3.69
C ALA A 18 -12.91 8.27 -5.18
N ARG A 19 -14.08 7.79 -5.61
CA ARG A 19 -14.33 7.44 -7.00
C ARG A 19 -14.31 8.66 -7.90
N GLU A 20 -15.03 9.71 -7.50
CA GLU A 20 -15.07 10.98 -8.24
C GLU A 20 -13.68 11.61 -8.39
N LEU A 21 -12.88 11.63 -7.31
CA LEU A 21 -11.49 12.09 -7.34
C LEU A 21 -10.62 11.24 -8.28
N ALA A 22 -10.78 9.92 -8.25
CA ALA A 22 -10.04 9.03 -9.13
C ALA A 22 -10.43 9.25 -10.59
N GLU A 23 -11.70 9.33 -10.92
CA GLU A 23 -12.20 9.56 -12.27
C GLU A 23 -11.77 10.94 -12.81
N ALA A 24 -11.84 11.99 -12.00
CA ALA A 24 -11.35 13.32 -12.36
C ALA A 24 -9.83 13.33 -12.62
N PHE A 25 -9.06 12.62 -11.78
CA PHE A 25 -7.62 12.50 -11.99
C PHE A 25 -7.26 11.69 -13.25
N VAL A 26 -8.01 10.63 -13.53
CA VAL A 26 -7.89 9.84 -14.77
C VAL A 26 -8.18 10.69 -16.00
N ALA A 27 -9.26 11.48 -15.97
CA ALA A 27 -9.63 12.39 -17.06
C ALA A 27 -8.52 13.43 -17.32
N GLY A 28 -7.93 14.00 -16.27
CA GLY A 28 -6.81 14.92 -16.35
C GLY A 28 -5.49 14.28 -16.82
N GLY A 29 -5.27 13.02 -16.49
CA GLY A 29 -4.06 12.25 -16.85
C GLY A 29 -4.09 11.66 -18.26
N GLY A 30 -5.23 11.75 -18.95
CA GLY A 30 -5.41 11.19 -20.28
C GLY A 30 -5.36 9.67 -20.31
N GLY A 31 -5.16 9.07 -21.48
CA GLY A 31 -5.15 7.61 -21.66
C GLY A 31 -3.99 6.85 -21.00
N GLU A 32 -3.08 7.55 -20.31
CA GLU A 32 -1.87 6.95 -19.70
C GLU A 32 -2.12 6.35 -18.33
N VAL A 33 -3.19 6.72 -17.65
CA VAL A 33 -3.53 6.13 -16.34
C VAL A 33 -3.95 4.67 -16.56
N ALA A 34 -3.29 3.76 -15.88
CA ALA A 34 -3.58 2.34 -15.91
C ALA A 34 -4.51 1.94 -14.77
N ALA A 35 -4.22 2.39 -13.53
CA ALA A 35 -5.03 2.12 -12.36
C ALA A 35 -4.90 3.21 -11.30
N VAL A 36 -5.92 3.32 -10.43
CA VAL A 36 -5.94 4.14 -9.23
C VAL A 36 -6.33 3.28 -8.04
N ILE A 37 -5.52 3.32 -6.99
CA ILE A 37 -5.66 2.52 -5.77
C ILE A 37 -5.86 3.47 -4.60
N LEU A 38 -6.93 3.29 -3.84
CA LEU A 38 -7.20 4.00 -2.59
C LEU A 38 -6.53 3.28 -1.42
N TYR A 39 -5.88 4.03 -0.55
CA TYR A 39 -5.30 3.52 0.68
C TYR A 39 -5.43 4.55 1.82
N GLY A 40 -5.00 4.18 3.02
CA GLY A 40 -4.93 5.11 4.14
C GLY A 40 -6.22 5.23 4.95
N SER A 41 -6.23 6.17 5.89
CA SER A 41 -7.25 6.23 6.95
C SER A 41 -8.67 6.54 6.47
N GLN A 42 -8.82 7.21 5.33
CA GLN A 42 -10.15 7.52 4.79
C GLN A 42 -10.91 6.27 4.31
N LEU A 43 -10.18 5.22 3.90
CA LEU A 43 -10.78 3.95 3.50
C LEU A 43 -11.48 3.23 4.66
N HIS A 44 -11.01 3.43 5.90
CA HIS A 44 -11.48 2.70 7.09
C HIS A 44 -12.42 3.50 7.99
N ARG A 45 -12.72 4.76 7.62
CA ARG A 45 -13.61 5.60 8.41
C ARG A 45 -15.06 5.39 8.01
N SER A 46 -15.94 5.25 9.00
CA SER A 46 -17.40 5.24 8.78
C SER A 46 -17.91 6.58 8.25
N SER A 47 -17.22 7.68 8.55
CA SER A 47 -17.50 9.01 8.05
C SER A 47 -16.20 9.65 7.57
N PRO A 48 -16.07 9.96 6.26
CA PRO A 48 -14.90 10.62 5.73
C PRO A 48 -14.65 11.97 6.44
N ASN A 49 -13.38 12.24 6.76
CA ASN A 49 -13.02 13.56 7.28
C ASN A 49 -12.79 14.50 6.10
N LEU A 50 -13.63 15.52 5.96
CA LEU A 50 -13.56 16.50 4.88
C LEU A 50 -12.22 17.28 4.85
N TYR A 51 -11.56 17.42 6.00
CA TYR A 51 -10.28 18.14 6.13
C TYR A 51 -9.05 17.24 5.92
N SER A 52 -9.25 15.97 5.62
CA SER A 52 -8.15 15.01 5.37
C SER A 52 -8.12 14.64 3.89
N ALA A 53 -6.96 14.75 3.28
CA ALA A 53 -6.78 14.33 1.89
C ALA A 53 -7.03 12.83 1.70
N TRP A 54 -7.56 12.46 0.54
CA TRP A 54 -7.68 11.09 0.09
C TRP A 54 -6.33 10.61 -0.44
N ASP A 55 -5.82 9.52 0.12
CA ASP A 55 -4.54 8.96 -0.30
C ASP A 55 -4.75 8.01 -1.49
N LEU A 56 -4.25 8.38 -2.67
CA LEU A 56 -4.36 7.61 -3.90
C LEU A 56 -2.98 7.20 -4.41
N VAL A 57 -2.86 5.97 -4.91
CA VAL A 57 -1.73 5.55 -5.75
C VAL A 57 -2.21 5.47 -7.19
N THR A 58 -1.55 6.20 -8.07
CA THR A 58 -1.85 6.21 -9.51
C THR A 58 -0.74 5.53 -10.27
N VAL A 59 -1.10 4.44 -10.95
CA VAL A 59 -0.20 3.69 -11.82
C VAL A 59 -0.41 4.16 -13.25
N VAL A 60 0.69 4.58 -13.92
CA VAL A 60 0.66 5.08 -15.30
C VAL A 60 1.56 4.24 -16.21
N ASP A 61 1.26 4.21 -17.50
CA ASP A 61 2.12 3.50 -18.46
C ASP A 61 3.37 4.34 -18.79
N SER A 62 3.20 5.63 -19.03
CA SER A 62 4.29 6.53 -19.42
C SER A 62 4.16 7.92 -18.79
N PHE A 63 5.25 8.45 -18.25
CA PHE A 63 5.27 9.80 -17.67
C PHE A 63 5.16 10.95 -18.69
N PRO A 64 5.87 10.94 -19.84
CA PRO A 64 5.86 12.11 -20.73
C PRO A 64 4.48 12.49 -21.25
N PRO A 65 3.66 11.60 -21.80
CA PRO A 65 2.30 11.94 -22.21
C PRO A 65 1.38 12.23 -21.03
N PHE A 66 1.51 11.50 -19.92
CA PHE A 66 0.73 11.72 -18.68
C PHE A 66 0.93 13.15 -18.14
N HIS A 67 2.20 13.59 -17.98
CA HIS A 67 2.48 14.92 -17.45
C HIS A 67 2.06 16.05 -18.42
N ARG A 68 2.13 15.81 -19.74
CA ARG A 68 1.60 16.77 -20.71
C ARG A 68 0.07 16.90 -20.58
N ALA A 69 -0.64 15.80 -20.41
CA ALA A 69 -2.10 15.80 -20.21
C ALA A 69 -2.48 16.54 -18.93
N LEU A 70 -1.83 16.24 -17.79
CA LEU A 70 -2.04 16.93 -16.52
C LEU A 70 -1.79 18.44 -16.64
N ARG A 71 -0.76 18.85 -17.38
CA ARG A 71 -0.49 20.26 -17.61
C ARG A 71 -1.54 20.92 -18.49
N ALA A 72 -1.99 20.23 -19.54
CA ALA A 72 -3.00 20.73 -20.48
C ALA A 72 -4.37 20.87 -19.82
N SER A 73 -4.72 19.97 -18.88
CA SER A 73 -5.97 20.03 -18.10
C SER A 73 -5.94 21.05 -16.97
N GLY A 74 -4.83 21.77 -16.75
CA GLY A 74 -4.68 22.70 -15.64
C GLY A 74 -4.40 22.06 -14.27
N ASN A 75 -4.39 20.74 -14.19
CA ASN A 75 -4.25 20.01 -12.93
C ASN A 75 -2.82 20.01 -12.37
N HIS A 76 -1.84 20.57 -13.08
CA HIS A 76 -0.50 20.70 -12.59
C HIS A 76 0.25 21.90 -13.20
N SER A 77 0.81 22.76 -12.35
CA SER A 77 1.52 23.99 -12.77
C SER A 77 2.98 23.76 -13.15
N ARG A 78 3.61 22.69 -12.65
CA ARG A 78 5.03 22.40 -12.87
C ARG A 78 5.33 21.92 -14.29
N SER A 79 6.57 22.14 -14.74
CA SER A 79 7.03 21.68 -16.04
C SER A 79 6.94 20.15 -16.18
N PRO A 80 6.32 19.62 -17.25
CA PRO A 80 6.31 18.18 -17.53
C PRO A 80 7.71 17.56 -17.58
N MET A 81 8.72 18.30 -18.06
CA MET A 81 10.11 17.83 -18.10
C MET A 81 10.67 17.60 -16.69
N LEU A 82 10.43 18.54 -15.77
CA LEU A 82 10.83 18.40 -14.37
C LEU A 82 10.17 17.18 -13.72
N LEU A 83 8.87 17.00 -13.92
CA LEU A 83 8.12 15.87 -13.37
C LEU A 83 8.60 14.54 -13.95
N ASN A 84 8.88 14.48 -15.24
CA ASN A 84 9.46 13.30 -15.89
C ASN A 84 10.81 12.92 -15.27
N LEU A 85 11.69 13.90 -15.10
CA LEU A 85 13.01 13.68 -14.49
C LEU A 85 12.87 13.16 -13.06
N MET A 86 12.08 13.84 -12.23
CA MET A 86 11.89 13.49 -10.82
C MET A 86 11.18 12.15 -10.64
N GLY A 87 10.17 11.85 -11.44
CA GLY A 87 9.48 10.56 -11.43
C GLY A 87 10.35 9.40 -11.90
N THR A 88 11.31 9.65 -12.78
CA THR A 88 12.23 8.63 -13.30
C THR A 88 13.38 8.34 -12.34
N ILE A 89 14.02 9.37 -11.79
CA ILE A 89 15.21 9.21 -10.93
C ILE A 89 14.83 8.76 -9.53
N LEU A 90 13.77 9.34 -8.94
CA LEU A 90 13.35 9.11 -7.56
C LEU A 90 11.86 8.77 -7.46
N PRO A 91 11.42 7.62 -8.02
CA PRO A 91 10.04 7.20 -7.86
C PRO A 91 9.72 6.80 -6.40
N PRO A 92 8.44 6.88 -5.98
CA PRO A 92 7.36 7.63 -6.63
C PRO A 92 7.51 9.13 -6.45
N TYR A 93 6.75 9.94 -7.19
CA TYR A 93 6.51 11.32 -6.79
C TYR A 93 5.08 11.48 -6.28
N VAL A 94 4.83 12.54 -5.52
CA VAL A 94 3.52 12.83 -4.95
C VAL A 94 3.08 14.19 -5.42
N THR A 95 1.81 14.30 -5.80
CA THR A 95 1.16 15.56 -6.16
C THR A 95 -0.15 15.69 -5.40
N ALA A 96 -0.53 16.92 -5.07
CA ALA A 96 -1.88 17.23 -4.63
C ALA A 96 -2.78 17.37 -5.86
N PHE A 97 -4.03 16.96 -5.73
CA PHE A 97 -5.04 17.07 -6.75
C PHE A 97 -6.33 17.62 -6.14
N ASP A 98 -6.73 18.77 -6.63
CA ASP A 98 -7.95 19.47 -6.25
C ASP A 98 -8.73 19.78 -7.54
N PRO A 99 -9.75 18.98 -7.88
CA PRO A 99 -10.50 19.18 -9.10
C PRO A 99 -11.43 20.39 -9.06
N SER A 100 -11.82 20.85 -7.86
CA SER A 100 -12.72 21.99 -7.67
C SER A 100 -11.99 23.33 -7.65
N GLY A 101 -10.72 23.33 -7.27
CA GLY A 101 -9.96 24.55 -6.96
C GLY A 101 -10.37 25.23 -5.65
N GLU A 102 -11.28 24.62 -4.88
CA GLU A 102 -11.82 25.15 -3.63
C GLU A 102 -11.14 24.54 -2.38
N GLY A 103 -10.14 23.65 -2.60
CA GLY A 103 -9.40 22.98 -1.53
C GLY A 103 -10.09 21.73 -0.96
N GLN A 104 -11.30 21.39 -1.44
CA GLN A 104 -12.07 20.24 -0.93
C GLN A 104 -13.01 19.70 -2.01
N PRO A 105 -13.09 18.38 -2.23
CA PRO A 105 -12.24 17.33 -1.65
C PRO A 105 -10.83 17.31 -2.27
N LEU A 106 -9.83 16.99 -1.47
CA LEU A 106 -8.43 16.96 -1.87
C LEU A 106 -7.91 15.52 -1.96
N ALA A 107 -7.17 15.21 -3.02
CA ALA A 107 -6.45 13.95 -3.11
C ALA A 107 -4.93 14.16 -3.08
N LYS A 108 -4.25 13.27 -2.40
CA LYS A 108 -2.79 13.11 -2.42
C LYS A 108 -2.44 11.92 -3.30
N CYS A 109 -2.00 12.21 -4.52
CA CYS A 109 -1.74 11.19 -5.52
C CYS A 109 -0.25 10.81 -5.54
N VAL A 110 0.04 9.57 -5.19
CA VAL A 110 1.37 8.94 -5.35
C VAL A 110 1.45 8.37 -6.75
N VAL A 111 2.27 8.95 -7.62
CA VAL A 111 2.30 8.59 -9.04
C VAL A 111 3.56 7.81 -9.37
N LEU A 112 3.40 6.70 -10.10
CA LEU A 112 4.50 5.88 -10.57
C LEU A 112 4.12 5.10 -11.84
N ARG A 113 5.14 4.73 -12.62
CA ARG A 113 4.91 3.87 -13.79
C ARG A 113 4.65 2.43 -13.36
N ARG A 114 3.98 1.67 -14.23
CA ARG A 114 3.66 0.25 -14.02
C ARG A 114 4.91 -0.60 -13.70
N ASP A 115 6.02 -0.38 -14.39
CA ASP A 115 7.27 -1.07 -14.10
C ASP A 115 7.89 -0.67 -12.74
N GLN A 116 7.71 0.59 -12.35
CA GLN A 116 8.14 1.08 -11.03
C GLN A 116 7.25 0.53 -9.91
N PHE A 117 5.93 0.39 -10.15
CA PHE A 117 4.99 -0.21 -9.22
C PHE A 117 5.35 -1.68 -8.95
N ARG A 118 5.52 -2.49 -10.00
CA ARG A 118 5.96 -3.88 -9.86
C ARG A 118 7.26 -4.01 -9.07
N ARG A 119 8.26 -3.15 -9.34
CA ARG A 119 9.53 -3.16 -8.59
C ARG A 119 9.38 -2.71 -7.15
N ALA A 120 8.52 -1.73 -6.86
CA ALA A 120 8.30 -1.23 -5.51
C ALA A 120 7.55 -2.24 -4.64
N MET A 121 6.67 -3.04 -5.23
CA MET A 121 5.92 -4.09 -4.53
C MET A 121 6.67 -5.41 -4.45
N GLY A 122 7.65 -5.67 -5.32
CA GLY A 122 8.38 -6.93 -5.37
C GLY A 122 9.46 -7.10 -4.30
N ARG A 123 10.04 -8.31 -4.25
CA ARG A 123 11.08 -8.74 -3.29
C ARG A 123 12.34 -7.84 -3.30
N HIS A 124 12.67 -7.24 -4.44
CA HIS A 124 13.83 -6.38 -4.62
C HIS A 124 13.51 -4.88 -4.53
N ALA A 125 12.42 -4.53 -3.83
CA ALA A 125 12.08 -3.14 -3.59
C ALA A 125 13.26 -2.36 -2.98
N ARG A 126 13.50 -1.15 -3.49
CA ARG A 126 14.61 -0.32 -3.04
C ARG A 126 14.38 0.35 -1.69
N ASP A 127 13.11 0.53 -1.34
CA ASP A 127 12.67 1.07 -0.06
C ASP A 127 11.29 0.51 0.32
N HIS A 128 10.86 0.78 1.54
CA HIS A 128 9.65 0.23 2.14
C HIS A 128 8.42 1.15 2.02
N PHE A 129 8.59 2.35 1.48
CA PHE A 129 7.56 3.39 1.51
C PHE A 129 6.20 2.96 0.95
N LEU A 130 6.20 2.38 -0.25
CA LEU A 130 4.96 1.95 -0.89
C LEU A 130 4.51 0.57 -0.39
N LYS A 131 5.45 -0.38 -0.30
CA LYS A 131 5.16 -1.76 0.09
C LYS A 131 4.51 -1.84 1.47
N GLY A 132 5.04 -1.13 2.47
CA GLY A 132 4.50 -1.12 3.82
C GLY A 132 3.07 -0.57 3.93
N ARG A 133 2.65 0.26 2.99
CA ARG A 133 1.30 0.84 2.93
C ARG A 133 0.32 -0.03 2.15
N LEU A 134 0.75 -0.61 1.03
CA LEU A 134 -0.13 -1.33 0.13
C LEU A 134 -0.28 -2.83 0.46
N VAL A 135 0.48 -3.38 1.40
CA VAL A 135 0.19 -4.71 1.97
C VAL A 135 -0.98 -4.68 2.96
N GLN A 136 -1.37 -3.50 3.45
CA GLN A 136 -2.55 -3.26 4.26
C GLN A 136 -3.83 -3.32 3.40
N HIS A 137 -4.98 -3.03 4.01
CA HIS A 137 -6.23 -2.92 3.27
C HIS A 137 -6.17 -1.75 2.29
N VAL A 138 -6.38 -2.04 1.03
CA VAL A 138 -6.45 -1.07 -0.07
C VAL A 138 -7.52 -1.51 -1.05
N GLU A 139 -8.06 -0.55 -1.82
CA GLU A 139 -9.07 -0.80 -2.84
C GLU A 139 -8.63 -0.27 -4.19
N ILE A 140 -8.75 -1.08 -5.24
CA ILE A 140 -8.60 -0.59 -6.62
C ILE A 140 -9.87 0.18 -6.94
N VAL A 141 -9.78 1.50 -7.03
CA VAL A 141 -10.93 2.37 -7.30
C VAL A 141 -11.30 2.36 -8.77
N TRP A 142 -10.27 2.41 -9.60
CA TRP A 142 -10.42 2.48 -11.05
C TRP A 142 -9.27 1.75 -11.74
N ALA A 143 -9.58 1.06 -12.83
CA ALA A 143 -8.57 0.53 -13.74
C ALA A 143 -9.06 0.64 -15.19
N ARG A 144 -8.14 0.85 -16.12
CA ARG A 144 -8.45 1.04 -17.53
C ARG A 144 -9.16 -0.16 -18.16
N THR A 145 -8.85 -1.36 -17.70
CA THR A 145 -9.53 -2.61 -18.07
C THR A 145 -9.60 -3.55 -16.86
N PRO A 146 -10.54 -4.51 -16.83
CA PRO A 146 -10.56 -5.55 -15.79
C PRO A 146 -9.22 -6.30 -15.66
N GLY A 147 -8.55 -6.63 -16.76
CA GLY A 147 -7.25 -7.31 -16.73
C GLY A 147 -6.13 -6.48 -16.10
N VAL A 148 -6.22 -5.14 -16.13
CA VAL A 148 -5.31 -4.28 -15.36
C VAL A 148 -5.62 -4.34 -13.88
N ALA A 149 -6.90 -4.41 -13.49
CA ALA A 149 -7.28 -4.56 -12.10
C ALA A 149 -6.76 -5.91 -11.53
N GLU A 150 -6.94 -6.99 -12.27
CA GLU A 150 -6.43 -8.33 -11.94
C GLU A 150 -4.91 -8.32 -11.77
N GLU A 151 -4.17 -7.72 -12.71
CA GLU A 151 -2.71 -7.58 -12.61
C GLU A 151 -2.28 -6.86 -11.33
N ILE A 152 -2.94 -5.75 -11.01
CA ILE A 152 -2.64 -4.98 -9.78
C ILE A 152 -2.93 -5.82 -8.55
N ASP A 153 -4.06 -6.53 -8.51
CA ASP A 153 -4.42 -7.37 -7.37
C ASP A 153 -3.44 -8.54 -7.18
N GLU A 154 -3.00 -9.19 -8.26
CA GLU A 154 -1.95 -10.22 -8.22
C GLU A 154 -0.64 -9.70 -7.63
N ILE A 155 -0.22 -8.48 -8.01
CA ILE A 155 0.98 -7.83 -7.47
C ILE A 155 0.83 -7.55 -5.97
N LEU A 156 -0.34 -7.07 -5.54
CA LEU A 156 -0.64 -6.82 -4.13
C LEU A 156 -0.68 -8.12 -3.32
N ALA A 157 -1.31 -9.16 -3.85
CA ALA A 157 -1.37 -10.49 -3.22
C ALA A 157 0.04 -11.10 -3.08
N ALA A 158 0.88 -11.00 -4.12
CA ALA A 158 2.26 -11.45 -4.07
C ALA A 158 3.06 -10.69 -2.99
N ALA A 159 2.88 -9.37 -2.90
CA ALA A 159 3.56 -8.55 -1.91
C ALA A 159 3.15 -8.91 -0.47
N ARG A 160 1.88 -9.30 -0.24
CA ARG A 160 1.40 -9.79 1.08
C ARG A 160 2.08 -11.12 1.43
N ARG A 161 2.17 -12.08 0.52
CA ARG A 161 2.91 -13.34 0.75
C ARG A 161 4.38 -13.12 1.09
N GLU A 162 5.01 -12.12 0.48
CA GLU A 162 6.42 -11.78 0.75
C GLU A 162 6.64 -11.05 2.09
N THR A 163 5.58 -10.73 2.86
CA THR A 163 5.74 -10.02 4.14
C THR A 163 6.54 -10.85 5.14
N LEU A 164 6.44 -12.17 5.12
CA LEU A 164 7.21 -13.06 5.99
C LEU A 164 8.72 -12.88 5.84
N ASP A 165 9.21 -12.56 4.65
CA ASP A 165 10.63 -12.33 4.40
C ASP A 165 11.19 -11.17 5.25
N TRP A 166 10.40 -10.11 5.46
CA TRP A 166 10.85 -8.89 6.13
C TRP A 166 10.22 -8.67 7.52
N VAL A 167 9.12 -9.32 7.86
CA VAL A 167 8.55 -9.33 9.22
C VAL A 167 9.21 -10.42 10.07
N GLY A 168 9.38 -11.63 9.51
CA GLY A 168 9.95 -12.78 10.20
C GLY A 168 11.23 -12.47 10.99
N PRO A 169 12.22 -11.73 10.46
CA PRO A 169 13.42 -11.34 11.20
C PRO A 169 13.19 -10.55 12.50
N PHE A 170 12.00 -10.01 12.71
CA PHE A 170 11.62 -9.24 13.90
C PHE A 170 10.64 -9.99 14.81
N MET A 171 10.09 -11.14 14.33
CA MET A 171 9.28 -12.02 15.18
C MET A 171 10.17 -12.68 16.24
N ASP A 172 9.62 -12.86 17.43
CA ASP A 172 10.24 -13.69 18.46
C ASP A 172 9.82 -15.16 18.29
N GLU A 173 10.34 -16.05 19.14
CA GLU A 173 10.11 -17.49 19.06
C GLU A 173 8.74 -17.93 19.59
N ARG A 174 7.93 -17.01 20.13
CA ARG A 174 6.61 -17.33 20.67
C ARG A 174 5.62 -17.60 19.54
N PRO A 175 4.70 -18.56 19.71
CA PRO A 175 3.63 -18.79 18.75
C PRO A 175 2.81 -17.53 18.48
N PHE A 176 2.43 -17.34 17.24
CA PHE A 176 1.67 -16.18 16.78
C PHE A 176 0.49 -16.61 15.88
N ASP A 177 -0.58 -15.87 15.95
CA ASP A 177 -1.73 -15.91 15.05
C ASP A 177 -1.66 -14.74 14.04
N ALA A 178 -2.67 -14.65 13.18
CA ALA A 178 -2.76 -13.58 12.19
C ALA A 178 -2.88 -12.20 12.86
N ALA A 179 -3.57 -12.08 14.01
CA ALA A 179 -3.70 -10.82 14.74
C ALA A 179 -2.35 -10.32 15.25
N ARG A 180 -1.57 -11.17 15.90
CA ARG A 180 -0.24 -10.84 16.39
C ARG A 180 0.73 -10.54 15.24
N TYR A 181 0.70 -11.37 14.19
CA TYR A 181 1.53 -11.19 13.01
C TYR A 181 1.29 -9.83 12.35
N THR A 182 0.05 -9.46 12.12
CA THR A 182 -0.30 -8.21 11.42
C THR A 182 0.00 -6.97 12.25
N ARG A 183 -0.12 -7.03 13.59
CA ARG A 183 0.36 -5.95 14.49
C ARG A 183 1.87 -5.76 14.37
N GLU A 184 2.63 -6.86 14.36
CA GLU A 184 4.08 -6.80 14.19
C GLU A 184 4.46 -6.28 12.80
N MET A 185 3.75 -6.71 11.75
CA MET A 185 3.92 -6.20 10.39
C MET A 185 3.74 -4.68 10.34
N LEU A 186 2.70 -4.14 10.96
CA LEU A 186 2.47 -2.69 11.02
C LEU A 186 3.58 -1.99 11.81
N ARG A 187 3.99 -2.55 12.97
CA ARG A 187 5.07 -2.01 13.78
C ARG A 187 6.38 -1.91 13.00
N VAL A 188 6.73 -2.95 12.26
CA VAL A 188 7.93 -2.98 11.41
C VAL A 188 7.79 -2.00 10.25
N SER A 189 6.62 -1.93 9.61
CA SER A 189 6.35 -0.99 8.50
C SER A 189 6.49 0.46 8.93
N PHE A 190 5.86 0.85 10.03
CA PHE A 190 5.93 2.23 10.54
C PHE A 190 7.32 2.56 11.06
N GLY A 191 8.01 1.58 11.69
CA GLY A 191 9.40 1.72 12.08
C GLY A 191 10.36 2.00 10.92
N ALA A 192 10.00 1.65 9.68
CA ALA A 192 10.77 1.91 8.48
C ALA A 192 10.52 3.31 7.87
N GLU A 193 9.53 4.06 8.36
CA GLU A 193 9.20 5.41 7.89
C GLU A 193 10.01 6.50 8.62
N LEU A 194 10.04 7.71 8.05
CA LEU A 194 10.75 8.85 8.63
C LEU A 194 10.06 9.38 9.90
N ARG A 195 8.74 9.30 9.95
CA ARG A 195 7.94 9.60 11.14
C ARG A 195 7.61 8.28 11.83
N PRO A 196 8.39 7.85 12.84
CA PRO A 196 8.01 6.68 13.61
C PRO A 196 6.69 7.02 14.31
N GLU A 197 5.64 6.33 13.91
CA GLU A 197 4.35 6.42 14.57
C GLU A 197 4.48 5.89 16.01
N SER A 198 3.78 6.49 16.95
CA SER A 198 3.72 5.99 18.33
C SER A 198 3.13 4.57 18.35
N GLY A 199 3.40 3.81 19.40
CA GLY A 199 2.77 2.50 19.60
C GLY A 199 1.25 2.56 19.58
N ASP A 200 0.68 3.67 20.07
CA ASP A 200 -0.77 3.94 20.06
C ASP A 200 -1.31 4.03 18.62
N ARG A 201 -0.52 4.63 17.72
CA ARG A 201 -0.92 4.72 16.30
C ARG A 201 -0.95 3.36 15.61
N VAL A 202 -0.03 2.46 15.93
CA VAL A 202 -0.08 1.07 15.43
C VAL A 202 -1.37 0.41 15.86
N THR A 203 -1.74 0.55 17.12
CA THR A 203 -2.97 -0.04 17.68
C THR A 203 -4.22 0.57 17.02
N GLU A 204 -4.27 1.88 16.84
CA GLU A 204 -5.36 2.58 16.16
C GLU A 204 -5.53 2.10 14.72
N VAL A 205 -4.44 2.10 13.94
CA VAL A 205 -4.46 1.69 12.54
C VAL A 205 -4.80 0.21 12.41
N TRP A 206 -4.26 -0.65 13.28
CA TRP A 206 -4.61 -2.06 13.30
C TRP A 206 -6.09 -2.24 13.61
N GLY A 207 -6.61 -1.60 14.66
CA GLY A 207 -8.01 -1.70 15.08
C GLY A 207 -9.00 -1.27 13.98
N SER A 208 -8.64 -0.26 13.18
CA SER A 208 -9.50 0.22 12.10
C SER A 208 -9.65 -0.75 10.91
N GLN A 209 -8.79 -1.79 10.81
CA GLN A 209 -8.78 -2.76 9.71
C GLN A 209 -8.51 -4.19 10.19
N ALA A 210 -8.70 -4.47 11.48
CA ALA A 210 -8.34 -5.74 12.12
C ALA A 210 -8.96 -6.96 11.43
N GLU A 211 -10.27 -6.93 11.21
CA GLU A 211 -11.00 -8.02 10.56
C GLU A 211 -10.42 -8.34 9.17
N TRP A 212 -10.17 -7.32 8.37
CA TRP A 212 -9.59 -7.50 7.05
C TRP A 212 -8.16 -8.05 7.12
N LEU A 213 -7.33 -7.49 8.01
CA LEU A 213 -5.95 -7.94 8.20
C LEU A 213 -5.90 -9.40 8.67
N GLU A 214 -6.67 -9.75 9.68
CA GLU A 214 -6.69 -11.11 10.22
C GLU A 214 -7.13 -12.11 9.15
N LYS A 215 -8.22 -11.84 8.43
CA LYS A 215 -8.71 -12.71 7.36
C LYS A 215 -7.68 -12.86 6.23
N SER A 216 -7.19 -11.74 5.68
CA SER A 216 -6.26 -11.77 4.54
C SER A 216 -4.92 -12.40 4.89
N PHE A 217 -4.45 -12.24 6.12
CA PHE A 217 -3.18 -12.81 6.55
C PHE A 217 -3.30 -14.22 7.13
N ALA A 218 -4.48 -14.67 7.55
CA ALA A 218 -4.71 -16.10 7.83
C ALA A 218 -4.38 -16.94 6.59
N GLU A 219 -4.89 -16.56 5.42
CA GLU A 219 -4.59 -17.23 4.14
C GLU A 219 -3.10 -17.20 3.79
N VAL A 220 -2.40 -16.08 4.08
CA VAL A 220 -0.95 -15.97 3.86
C VAL A 220 -0.16 -16.91 4.78
N LEU A 221 -0.56 -17.01 6.05
CA LEU A 221 0.10 -17.87 7.04
C LEU A 221 -0.14 -19.35 6.74
N GLU A 222 -1.37 -19.73 6.37
CA GLU A 222 -1.67 -21.10 5.91
C GLU A 222 -0.87 -21.49 4.65
N GLY A 223 -0.73 -20.56 3.70
CA GLY A 223 0.11 -20.78 2.53
C GLY A 223 1.58 -21.00 2.90
N ALA A 224 2.10 -20.19 3.83
CA ALA A 224 3.48 -20.30 4.30
C ALA A 224 3.73 -21.57 5.13
N GLU A 225 2.72 -22.08 5.83
CA GLU A 225 2.79 -23.37 6.51
C GLU A 225 2.88 -24.52 5.49
N LYS A 226 2.05 -24.52 4.46
CA LYS A 226 2.11 -25.50 3.36
C LYS A 226 3.44 -25.49 2.63
N ASP A 227 4.06 -24.33 2.52
CA ASP A 227 5.39 -24.14 1.92
C ASP A 227 6.56 -24.50 2.88
N GLY A 228 6.26 -24.91 4.12
CA GLY A 228 7.25 -25.29 5.13
C GLY A 228 8.03 -24.11 5.72
N VAL A 229 7.57 -22.88 5.55
CA VAL A 229 8.15 -21.66 6.13
C VAL A 229 7.71 -21.48 7.58
N LEU A 230 6.50 -21.92 7.87
CA LEU A 230 5.90 -21.94 9.20
C LEU A 230 5.60 -23.37 9.63
N SER A 231 5.49 -23.58 10.93
CA SER A 231 4.94 -24.82 11.54
C SER A 231 3.77 -24.43 12.41
N GLU A 232 2.65 -25.11 12.23
CA GLU A 232 1.50 -24.96 13.14
C GLU A 232 1.81 -25.56 14.51
N VAL A 233 1.40 -24.87 15.55
CA VAL A 233 1.57 -25.30 16.94
C VAL A 233 0.19 -25.64 17.52
N PRO A 234 -0.03 -26.83 18.08
CA PRO A 234 -1.28 -27.18 18.73
C PRO A 234 -1.66 -26.14 19.79
N ALA A 235 -2.94 -25.83 19.90
CA ALA A 235 -3.44 -24.98 20.96
C ALA A 235 -3.08 -25.57 22.32
N ALA A 236 -2.45 -24.77 23.16
CA ALA A 236 -2.08 -25.18 24.51
C ALA A 236 -3.34 -25.46 25.35
N GLY A 237 -3.74 -26.72 25.47
CA GLY A 237 -4.96 -27.12 26.20
C GLY A 237 -5.74 -28.25 25.57
N ALA A 238 -5.34 -28.79 24.43
CA ALA A 238 -6.06 -29.91 23.77
C ALA A 238 -5.86 -31.28 24.47
N GLU A 239 -5.14 -31.34 25.59
CA GLU A 239 -5.10 -32.52 26.45
C GLU A 239 -6.22 -32.46 27.47
N GLY A 240 -7.40 -32.97 27.12
CA GLY A 240 -8.46 -33.33 28.04
C GLY A 240 -9.57 -32.31 28.22
N GLY A 241 -10.58 -32.35 27.35
CA GLY A 241 -11.87 -31.74 27.64
C GLY A 241 -12.68 -31.47 26.37
N ALA A 242 -13.56 -32.41 26.01
CA ALA A 242 -14.63 -32.15 25.04
C ALA A 242 -15.58 -31.09 25.63
N SER A 243 -15.39 -29.84 25.26
CA SER A 243 -16.34 -28.78 25.54
C SER A 243 -16.65 -28.10 24.20
N GLY A 244 -17.86 -28.44 23.68
CA GLY A 244 -18.42 -27.85 22.48
C GLY A 244 -18.67 -26.37 22.68
N GLY A 245 -17.85 -25.57 22.04
CA GLY A 245 -18.02 -24.14 21.84
C GLY A 245 -17.55 -23.82 20.44
N ASP A 246 -18.48 -23.35 19.60
CA ASP A 246 -18.30 -22.98 18.19
C ASP A 246 -17.48 -21.69 18.01
N GLY A 247 -16.39 -21.55 18.72
CA GLY A 247 -15.38 -20.51 18.61
C GLY A 247 -14.04 -21.15 18.25
N GLY A 248 -13.82 -21.48 16.98
CA GLY A 248 -12.58 -22.06 16.50
C GLY A 248 -11.40 -21.19 16.95
N GLU A 249 -10.55 -21.78 17.81
CA GLU A 249 -9.31 -21.12 18.25
C GLU A 249 -8.45 -20.85 17.02
N ALA A 250 -8.05 -19.61 16.82
CA ALA A 250 -7.26 -19.21 15.66
C ALA A 250 -5.97 -20.03 15.59
N ALA A 251 -5.65 -20.54 14.40
CA ALA A 251 -4.42 -21.31 14.16
C ALA A 251 -3.17 -20.51 14.59
N ARG A 252 -2.24 -21.18 15.26
CA ARG A 252 -1.02 -20.58 15.78
C ARG A 252 0.20 -21.16 15.08
N TYR A 253 1.14 -20.30 14.78
CA TYR A 253 2.32 -20.64 13.99
C TYR A 253 3.62 -20.24 14.71
N VAL A 254 4.69 -20.93 14.38
CA VAL A 254 6.07 -20.52 14.66
C VAL A 254 6.87 -20.56 13.36
N LEU A 255 7.95 -19.80 13.28
CA LEU A 255 8.88 -19.89 12.14
C LEU A 255 9.57 -21.25 12.17
N ALA A 256 9.43 -22.05 11.11
CA ALA A 256 10.10 -23.35 10.98
C ALA A 256 11.63 -23.22 11.07
N HIS A 257 12.16 -22.10 10.57
CA HIS A 257 13.57 -21.74 10.64
C HIS A 257 13.74 -20.33 11.16
N PRO A 258 14.14 -20.14 12.44
CA PRO A 258 14.38 -18.82 13.01
C PRO A 258 15.42 -18.05 12.19
N PRO A 259 15.15 -16.78 11.85
CA PRO A 259 16.06 -15.99 11.03
C PRO A 259 17.39 -15.74 11.75
N GLY A 260 18.49 -16.08 11.09
CA GLY A 260 19.83 -15.87 11.59
C GLY A 260 20.18 -14.38 11.73
N ALA A 261 21.29 -14.09 12.43
CA ALA A 261 21.77 -12.72 12.67
C ALA A 261 21.98 -11.91 11.37
N TRP A 262 22.42 -12.57 10.29
CA TRP A 262 22.59 -11.96 8.98
C TRP A 262 21.28 -11.47 8.35
N ALA A 263 20.20 -12.22 8.48
CA ALA A 263 18.88 -11.80 7.98
C ALA A 263 18.41 -10.55 8.74
N ARG A 264 18.56 -10.55 10.06
CA ARG A 264 18.21 -9.38 10.92
C ARG A 264 19.05 -8.15 10.56
N LEU A 265 20.35 -8.31 10.35
CA LEU A 265 21.23 -7.20 9.96
C LEU A 265 20.89 -6.66 8.57
N ARG A 266 20.63 -7.55 7.61
CA ARG A 266 20.22 -7.18 6.23
C ARG A 266 18.95 -6.33 6.24
N TYR A 267 17.92 -6.72 7.00
CA TYR A 267 16.66 -5.98 7.05
C TYR A 267 16.78 -4.68 7.85
N ARG A 268 17.60 -4.62 8.90
CA ARG A 268 17.94 -3.35 9.56
C ARG A 268 18.60 -2.37 8.58
N GLY A 269 19.55 -2.84 7.77
CA GLY A 269 20.18 -2.05 6.72
C GLY A 269 19.20 -1.60 5.63
N TYR A 270 18.26 -2.47 5.25
CA TYR A 270 17.21 -2.15 4.31
C TYR A 270 16.29 -1.03 4.85
N PHE A 271 15.84 -1.11 6.09
CA PHE A 271 14.99 -0.09 6.70
C PHE A 271 15.73 1.21 6.95
N PHE A 272 17.00 1.19 7.33
CA PHE A 272 17.83 2.39 7.41
C PHE A 272 17.93 3.09 6.05
N ARG A 273 18.17 2.34 4.97
CA ARG A 273 18.17 2.85 3.59
C ARG A 273 16.79 3.41 3.22
N SER A 274 15.70 2.76 3.63
CA SER A 274 14.34 3.23 3.39
C SER A 274 14.09 4.60 4.04
N LYS A 275 14.51 4.78 5.31
CA LYS A 275 14.44 6.07 6.02
C LYS A 275 15.24 7.15 5.30
N TYR A 276 16.48 6.87 4.91
CA TYR A 276 17.31 7.81 4.17
C TYR A 276 16.64 8.24 2.85
N ARG A 277 16.12 7.28 2.07
CA ARG A 277 15.40 7.58 0.83
C ARG A 277 14.11 8.37 1.08
N SER A 278 13.47 8.20 2.22
CA SER A 278 12.30 9.01 2.62
C SER A 278 12.67 10.47 2.88
N VAL A 279 13.85 10.76 3.46
CA VAL A 279 14.36 12.13 3.58
C VAL A 279 14.56 12.75 2.21
N VAL A 280 15.26 12.05 1.30
CA VAL A 280 15.49 12.54 -0.07
C VAL A 280 14.17 12.76 -0.81
N ARG A 281 13.20 11.88 -0.61
CA ARG A 281 11.85 12.02 -1.20
C ARG A 281 11.11 13.23 -0.64
N TRP A 282 11.24 13.51 0.65
CA TRP A 282 10.67 14.70 1.27
C TRP A 282 11.19 15.98 0.62
N PHE A 283 12.50 16.12 0.44
CA PHE A 283 13.06 17.27 -0.29
C PHE A 283 12.53 17.37 -1.74
N LYS A 284 12.39 16.23 -2.42
CA LYS A 284 11.79 16.20 -3.76
C LYS A 284 10.34 16.70 -3.75
N HIS A 285 9.54 16.39 -2.73
CA HIS A 285 8.16 16.87 -2.63
C HIS A 285 8.09 18.41 -2.66
N VAL A 286 9.03 19.08 -1.98
CA VAL A 286 9.13 20.54 -2.00
C VAL A 286 9.27 21.08 -3.43
N VAL A 287 9.95 20.34 -4.30
CA VAL A 287 10.21 20.75 -5.70
C VAL A 287 9.04 20.39 -6.63
N THR A 288 8.40 19.23 -6.40
CA THR A 288 7.40 18.69 -7.33
C THR A 288 5.97 18.96 -6.93
N PHE A 289 5.72 19.38 -5.69
CA PHE A 289 4.37 19.68 -5.22
C PHE A 289 3.76 20.82 -6.02
N ASN A 290 2.51 20.67 -6.42
CA ASN A 290 1.86 21.60 -7.34
C ASN A 290 1.57 22.94 -6.67
N ASP A 291 0.99 22.89 -5.47
CA ASP A 291 0.67 24.04 -4.65
C ASP A 291 1.02 23.78 -3.19
N TRP A 292 1.41 24.83 -2.49
CA TRP A 292 1.59 24.82 -1.04
C TRP A 292 0.22 24.83 -0.37
N LEU A 293 -0.55 23.76 -0.56
CA LEU A 293 -1.74 23.56 0.26
C LEU A 293 -1.24 23.32 1.67
N THR A 294 -1.44 24.33 2.50
CA THR A 294 -1.17 24.32 3.93
C THR A 294 -1.88 23.13 4.55
N TYR A 295 -1.06 22.20 5.05
CA TYR A 295 -1.51 21.14 5.94
C TYR A 295 -1.83 21.70 7.32
#